data_471fe508a9045f59251d3e54e06549d3
#
_entry.id   471fe508a9045f59251d3e54e06549d3
#
_cell.length_a   1.000
_cell.length_b   1.000
_cell.length_c   1.000
_cell.angle_alpha   90.00
_cell.angle_beta   90.00
_cell.angle_gamma   90.00
#
_symmetry.space_group_name_H-M   'P 1'
#
loop_
_entity.id
_entity.type
_entity.pdbx_description
1 polymer ?
#
loop_
_entity_poly.entity_id
_entity_poly.type
_entity_poly.pdbx_seq_one_letter_code
_entity_poly.pdbx_strand_id
1 'polypeptide(L)'
;AAFDRALQDAGALSEARRAAAQSLAATVTDELSSLAMAGARLDIRVTDRGEEAVPVSDSAGEASTWPLDANGRDDIEFLFTPFPGSPQLPMGKSASGGELSRLMLALELAAADRRSSAAPAGEGGPMTFIFDEVDAGVGGKAAVELGRRLARLARTSQVIVVTHLAQVASWADAQFVVTKGASDGGQSAVTTTVAEVCGDARAHEIARMLSGSESEASLDHARELLASSSLT
;
A
#
# COMPACT_ATOMS: atom_id res chain seq x y z
N ALA A 1 -31.90 29.75 4.08
CA ALA A 1 -32.50 28.40 3.99
C ALA A 1 -31.57 27.40 3.30
N ALA A 2 -31.28 27.51 1.95
CA ALA A 2 -30.43 26.53 1.24
C ALA A 2 -28.97 26.65 1.67
N PHE A 3 -28.44 27.85 1.77
CA PHE A 3 -27.08 28.13 2.22
C PHE A 3 -26.83 27.68 3.65
N ASP A 4 -27.72 27.98 4.58
CA ASP A 4 -27.60 27.57 5.99
C ASP A 4 -27.55 26.04 6.12
N ARG A 5 -28.34 25.35 5.27
CA ARG A 5 -28.32 23.90 5.21
C ARG A 5 -26.98 23.38 4.65
N ALA A 6 -26.45 23.97 3.57
CA ALA A 6 -25.17 23.59 3.03
C ALA A 6 -24.01 23.78 4.03
N LEU A 7 -24.02 24.87 4.82
CA LEU A 7 -23.05 25.08 5.89
C LEU A 7 -23.20 24.05 7.01
N GLN A 8 -24.42 23.67 7.35
CA GLN A 8 -24.69 22.65 8.37
C GLN A 8 -24.22 21.27 7.91
N ASP A 9 -24.52 20.91 6.65
CA ASP A 9 -24.09 19.66 6.03
C ASP A 9 -22.55 19.62 5.92
N ALA A 10 -21.89 20.71 5.55
CA ALA A 10 -20.44 20.84 5.53
C ALA A 10 -19.81 20.68 6.92
N GLY A 11 -20.46 21.23 7.97
CA GLY A 11 -20.04 21.04 9.36
C GLY A 11 -20.09 19.56 9.78
N ALA A 12 -21.20 18.89 9.50
CA ALA A 12 -21.37 17.47 9.78
C ALA A 12 -20.33 16.61 9.02
N LEU A 13 -20.05 16.97 7.75
CA LEU A 13 -19.02 16.32 6.95
C LEU A 13 -17.62 16.50 7.56
N SER A 14 -17.29 17.70 8.05
CA SER A 14 -16.01 17.97 8.72
C SER A 14 -15.82 17.13 9.98
N GLU A 15 -16.88 16.98 10.80
CA GLU A 15 -16.84 16.11 12.00
C GLU A 15 -16.63 14.65 11.61
N ALA A 16 -17.35 14.15 10.63
CA ALA A 16 -17.22 12.78 10.13
C ALA A 16 -15.80 12.53 9.57
N ARG A 17 -15.22 13.49 8.85
CA ARG A 17 -13.85 13.42 8.34
C ARG A 17 -12.81 13.36 9.44
N ARG A 18 -12.93 14.20 10.48
CA ARG A 18 -12.02 14.18 11.64
C ARG A 18 -12.05 12.85 12.37
N ALA A 19 -13.25 12.31 12.60
CA ALA A 19 -13.39 10.99 13.23
C ALA A 19 -12.79 9.87 12.36
N ALA A 20 -13.05 9.90 11.05
CA ALA A 20 -12.49 8.94 10.09
C ALA A 20 -10.95 9.06 10.01
N ALA A 21 -10.42 10.30 9.99
CA ALA A 21 -8.98 10.58 9.96
C ALA A 21 -8.26 10.00 11.17
N GLN A 22 -8.79 10.22 12.38
CA GLN A 22 -8.21 9.65 13.61
C GLN A 22 -8.22 8.12 13.59
N SER A 23 -9.34 7.51 13.22
CA SER A 23 -9.47 6.06 13.16
C SER A 23 -8.55 5.44 12.11
N LEU A 24 -8.46 6.03 10.91
CA LEU A 24 -7.59 5.56 9.85
C LEU A 24 -6.12 5.70 10.21
N ALA A 25 -5.72 6.86 10.75
CA ALA A 25 -4.34 7.12 11.17
C ALA A 25 -3.87 6.12 12.24
N ALA A 26 -4.71 5.79 13.22
CA ALA A 26 -4.40 4.79 14.23
C ALA A 26 -4.23 3.40 13.61
N THR A 27 -5.20 2.94 12.80
CA THR A 27 -5.14 1.62 12.17
C THR A 27 -3.90 1.47 11.28
N VAL A 28 -3.58 2.48 10.47
CA VAL A 28 -2.40 2.44 9.59
C VAL A 28 -1.11 2.46 10.40
N THR A 29 -1.03 3.25 11.47
CA THR A 29 0.15 3.29 12.34
C THR A 29 0.42 1.93 12.99
N ASP A 30 -0.62 1.22 13.41
CA ASP A 30 -0.51 -0.14 13.96
C ASP A 30 -0.02 -1.14 12.89
N GLU A 31 -0.55 -1.07 11.67
CA GLU A 31 -0.11 -1.92 10.54
C GLU A 31 1.37 -1.66 10.17
N LEU A 32 1.84 -0.40 10.20
CA LEU A 32 3.23 -0.05 9.90
C LEU A 32 4.23 -0.73 10.84
N SER A 33 3.88 -0.92 12.10
CA SER A 33 4.73 -1.62 13.07
C SER A 33 5.04 -3.06 12.64
N SER A 34 4.09 -3.71 11.99
CA SER A 34 4.23 -5.08 11.44
C SER A 34 5.02 -5.12 10.13
N LEU A 35 5.18 -3.99 9.46
CA LEU A 35 5.84 -3.85 8.16
C LEU A 35 7.31 -3.36 8.26
N ALA A 36 8.01 -3.68 9.35
CA ALA A 36 9.37 -3.22 9.64
C ALA A 36 9.50 -1.68 9.75
N MET A 37 8.44 -1.01 10.17
CA MET A 37 8.42 0.43 10.38
C MET A 37 8.02 0.78 11.81
N ALA A 38 8.67 0.13 12.79
CA ALA A 38 8.40 0.37 14.20
C ALA A 38 8.70 1.83 14.57
N GLY A 39 7.69 2.51 15.12
CA GLY A 39 7.77 3.92 15.47
C GLY A 39 7.45 4.89 14.33
N ALA A 40 7.19 4.39 13.13
CA ALA A 40 6.59 5.21 12.07
C ALA A 40 5.16 5.61 12.45
N ARG A 41 4.72 6.76 11.98
CA ARG A 41 3.41 7.30 12.32
C ARG A 41 2.78 8.01 11.13
N LEU A 42 1.52 7.72 10.88
CA LEU A 42 0.65 8.47 9.99
C LEU A 42 -0.23 9.40 10.82
N ASP A 43 -0.30 10.66 10.41
CA ASP A 43 -1.29 11.62 10.89
C ASP A 43 -2.09 12.16 9.70
N ILE A 44 -3.39 12.37 9.89
CA ILE A 44 -4.26 12.94 8.85
C ILE A 44 -4.86 14.21 9.41
N ARG A 45 -4.41 15.32 8.86
CA ARG A 45 -4.88 16.66 9.26
C ARG A 45 -6.10 17.04 8.44
N VAL A 46 -7.15 17.44 9.12
CA VAL A 46 -8.37 17.99 8.51
C VAL A 46 -8.49 19.43 8.96
N THR A 47 -8.20 20.37 8.07
CA THR A 47 -8.17 21.81 8.35
C THR A 47 -9.32 22.48 7.62
N ASP A 48 -10.06 23.30 8.36
CA ASP A 48 -11.07 24.17 7.75
C ASP A 48 -10.35 25.25 6.93
N ARG A 49 -10.73 25.43 5.67
CA ARG A 49 -10.18 26.46 4.78
C ARG A 49 -10.53 27.89 5.22
N GLY A 50 -11.45 28.03 6.19
CA GLY A 50 -11.83 29.31 6.76
C GLY A 50 -12.39 30.27 5.72
N GLU A 51 -11.98 31.55 5.85
CA GLU A 51 -12.39 32.63 4.95
C GLU A 51 -11.60 32.68 3.62
N GLU A 52 -10.64 31.79 3.37
CA GLU A 52 -10.02 31.59 2.07
C GLU A 52 -11.00 30.89 1.13
N ALA A 53 -11.99 31.64 0.74
CA ALA A 53 -13.15 31.17 0.03
C ALA A 53 -12.83 30.94 -1.47
N VAL A 54 -13.29 29.84 -2.00
CA VAL A 54 -13.22 29.58 -3.44
C VAL A 54 -14.16 30.57 -4.15
N PRO A 55 -13.70 31.34 -5.16
CA PRO A 55 -14.58 32.19 -5.92
C PRO A 55 -15.60 31.35 -6.69
N VAL A 56 -16.85 31.50 -6.36
CA VAL A 56 -17.98 30.89 -7.08
C VAL A 56 -18.67 31.97 -7.86
N SER A 57 -18.82 31.83 -9.18
CA SER A 57 -19.67 32.67 -9.99
C SER A 57 -21.10 32.15 -9.90
N ASP A 58 -22.03 33.00 -9.49
CA ASP A 58 -23.43 32.68 -9.54
C ASP A 58 -23.98 32.72 -10.98
N SER A 59 -25.24 32.34 -11.17
CA SER A 59 -25.91 32.36 -12.48
C SER A 59 -26.08 33.78 -13.08
N ALA A 60 -25.78 34.82 -12.33
CA ALA A 60 -25.78 36.23 -12.75
C ALA A 60 -24.38 36.75 -13.07
N GLY A 61 -23.31 35.93 -12.86
CA GLY A 61 -21.93 36.31 -13.12
C GLY A 61 -21.28 37.13 -11.99
N GLU A 62 -21.93 37.31 -10.86
CA GLU A 62 -21.35 37.94 -9.69
C GLU A 62 -20.44 36.96 -8.97
N ALA A 63 -19.17 37.34 -8.79
CA ALA A 63 -18.20 36.55 -8.01
C ALA A 63 -18.50 36.75 -6.52
N SER A 64 -19.00 35.70 -5.88
CA SER A 64 -19.07 35.63 -4.42
C SER A 64 -18.06 34.62 -3.90
N THR A 65 -17.44 34.94 -2.76
CA THR A 65 -16.54 34.01 -2.08
C THR A 65 -17.32 33.17 -1.09
N TRP A 66 -17.34 31.84 -1.31
CA TRP A 66 -18.06 30.90 -0.45
C TRP A 66 -17.06 30.03 0.32
N PRO A 67 -17.27 29.77 1.61
CA PRO A 67 -16.36 28.99 2.43
C PRO A 67 -16.43 27.47 2.14
N LEU A 68 -17.12 27.05 1.09
CA LEU A 68 -17.28 25.64 0.72
C LEU A 68 -17.36 25.45 -0.79
N ASP A 69 -16.88 24.32 -1.26
CA ASP A 69 -17.02 23.84 -2.65
C ASP A 69 -17.83 22.53 -2.70
N ALA A 70 -17.85 21.85 -3.85
CA ALA A 70 -18.55 20.58 -4.03
C ALA A 70 -18.05 19.46 -3.08
N ASN A 71 -16.84 19.60 -2.50
CA ASN A 71 -16.24 18.66 -1.56
C ASN A 71 -16.33 19.11 -0.10
N GLY A 72 -17.08 20.17 0.18
CA GLY A 72 -17.17 20.77 1.51
C GLY A 72 -16.11 21.87 1.74
N ARG A 73 -15.71 22.07 2.98
CA ARG A 73 -14.85 23.19 3.40
C ARG A 73 -13.49 22.82 3.95
N ASP A 74 -13.14 21.53 3.96
CA ASP A 74 -11.91 21.05 4.57
C ASP A 74 -10.83 20.78 3.54
N ASP A 75 -9.59 21.10 3.91
CA ASP A 75 -8.39 20.54 3.31
C ASP A 75 -7.91 19.34 4.12
N ILE A 76 -7.49 18.29 3.41
CA ILE A 76 -7.03 17.04 4.02
C ILE A 76 -5.59 16.81 3.62
N GLU A 77 -4.72 16.69 4.63
CA GLU A 77 -3.30 16.45 4.41
C GLU A 77 -2.85 15.18 5.14
N PHE A 78 -2.20 14.28 4.40
CA PHE A 78 -1.57 13.08 4.94
C PHE A 78 -0.13 13.39 5.31
N LEU A 79 0.19 13.29 6.60
CA LEU A 79 1.49 13.59 7.17
C LEU A 79 2.13 12.31 7.68
N PHE A 80 3.38 12.12 7.35
CA PHE A 80 4.12 10.92 7.70
C PHE A 80 5.38 11.24 8.49
N THR A 81 5.63 10.46 9.53
CA THR A 81 6.85 10.45 10.35
C THR A 81 7.46 9.06 10.23
N PRO A 82 8.57 8.85 9.52
CA PRO A 82 9.11 7.52 9.25
C PRO A 82 9.72 6.81 10.46
N PHE A 83 10.27 7.58 11.41
CA PHE A 83 10.83 7.04 12.68
C PHE A 83 10.80 8.11 13.77
N PRO A 84 10.88 7.75 15.06
CA PRO A 84 10.88 8.69 16.16
C PRO A 84 12.00 9.74 16.03
N GLY A 85 11.64 11.00 16.16
CA GLY A 85 12.58 12.13 16.02
C GLY A 85 12.70 12.68 14.60
N SER A 86 12.13 12.03 13.58
CA SER A 86 12.01 12.60 12.24
C SER A 86 11.01 13.74 12.20
N PRO A 87 11.21 14.73 11.32
CA PRO A 87 10.19 15.73 11.08
C PRO A 87 8.95 15.09 10.46
N GLN A 88 7.78 15.55 10.87
CA GLN A 88 6.53 15.23 10.23
C GLN A 88 6.38 16.03 8.94
N LEU A 89 6.26 15.36 7.82
CA LEU A 89 6.19 15.98 6.49
C LEU A 89 5.01 15.39 5.68
N PRO A 90 4.54 16.11 4.66
CA PRO A 90 3.60 15.54 3.70
C PRO A 90 4.13 14.21 3.14
N MET A 91 3.24 13.21 3.05
CA MET A 91 3.57 11.81 2.72
C MET A 91 4.49 11.68 1.50
N GLY A 92 4.25 12.44 0.43
CA GLY A 92 5.07 12.40 -0.79
C GLY A 92 6.46 13.06 -0.68
N LYS A 93 6.80 13.66 0.48
CA LYS A 93 8.09 14.34 0.72
C LYS A 93 8.92 13.70 1.83
N SER A 94 8.37 12.74 2.55
CA SER A 94 8.95 12.25 3.81
C SER A 94 9.43 10.81 3.78
N ALA A 95 9.10 10.03 2.75
CA ALA A 95 9.36 8.61 2.70
C ALA A 95 10.32 8.24 1.54
N SER A 96 11.15 7.22 1.76
CA SER A 96 11.85 6.51 0.69
C SER A 96 10.86 5.68 -0.14
N GLY A 97 11.25 5.20 -1.34
CA GLY A 97 10.39 4.37 -2.19
C GLY A 97 9.79 3.18 -1.44
N GLY A 98 10.63 2.41 -0.74
CA GLY A 98 10.17 1.26 0.04
C GLY A 98 9.29 1.62 1.24
N GLU A 99 9.55 2.73 1.93
CA GLU A 99 8.69 3.22 3.01
C GLU A 99 7.33 3.65 2.48
N LEU A 100 7.31 4.35 1.34
CA LEU A 100 6.07 4.78 0.69
C LEU A 100 5.24 3.57 0.23
N SER A 101 5.87 2.55 -0.37
CA SER A 101 5.20 1.32 -0.80
C SER A 101 4.57 0.59 0.39
N ARG A 102 5.26 0.49 1.54
CA ARG A 102 4.71 -0.11 2.76
C ARG A 102 3.60 0.72 3.38
N LEU A 103 3.72 2.05 3.36
CA LEU A 103 2.66 2.93 3.83
C LEU A 103 1.40 2.80 2.96
N MET A 104 1.55 2.71 1.64
CA MET A 104 0.44 2.45 0.72
C MET A 104 -0.20 1.08 0.99
N LEU A 105 0.60 0.03 1.23
CA LEU A 105 0.07 -1.28 1.62
C LEU A 105 -0.74 -1.21 2.92
N ALA A 106 -0.26 -0.51 3.94
CA ALA A 106 -0.98 -0.34 5.21
C ALA A 106 -2.30 0.41 5.02
N LEU A 107 -2.32 1.45 4.18
CA LEU A 107 -3.53 2.20 3.83
C LEU A 107 -4.55 1.31 3.10
N GLU A 108 -4.11 0.50 2.15
CA GLU A 108 -4.99 -0.39 1.38
C GLU A 108 -5.55 -1.53 2.23
N LEU A 109 -4.77 -2.07 3.15
CA LEU A 109 -5.26 -3.05 4.12
C LEU A 109 -6.34 -2.45 5.03
N ALA A 110 -6.10 -1.27 5.59
CA ALA A 110 -7.08 -0.56 6.41
C ALA A 110 -8.37 -0.23 5.63
N ALA A 111 -8.26 0.11 4.34
CA ALA A 111 -9.40 0.36 3.47
C ALA A 111 -10.14 -0.94 3.11
N ALA A 112 -9.44 -2.05 2.86
CA ALA A 112 -10.04 -3.35 2.56
C ALA A 112 -10.85 -3.88 3.75
N ASP A 113 -10.33 -3.76 4.98
CA ASP A 113 -11.04 -4.17 6.19
C ASP A 113 -12.35 -3.40 6.39
N ARG A 114 -12.35 -2.11 6.09
CA ARG A 114 -13.57 -1.29 6.14
C ARG A 114 -14.58 -1.66 5.06
N ARG A 115 -14.12 -1.92 3.83
CA ARG A 115 -15.00 -2.38 2.75
C ARG A 115 -15.68 -3.71 3.09
N SER A 116 -14.94 -4.63 3.70
CA SER A 116 -15.47 -5.94 4.14
C SER A 116 -16.51 -5.83 5.25
N SER A 117 -16.47 -4.77 6.07
CA SER A 117 -17.38 -4.55 7.20
C SER A 117 -18.61 -3.68 6.87
N ALA A 118 -18.63 -2.96 5.77
CA ALA A 118 -19.51 -1.81 5.61
C ALA A 118 -20.59 -1.90 4.52
N ALA A 119 -20.58 -2.84 3.57
CA ALA A 119 -21.66 -2.85 2.56
C ALA A 119 -21.71 -4.08 1.63
N PRO A 120 -22.87 -4.34 0.99
CA PRO A 120 -22.93 -5.17 -0.21
C PRO A 120 -22.04 -4.54 -1.30
N ALA A 121 -21.37 -5.39 -2.07
CA ALA A 121 -20.40 -5.04 -3.10
C ALA A 121 -20.88 -3.83 -3.93
N GLY A 122 -20.26 -2.69 -3.70
CA GLY A 122 -20.44 -1.50 -4.53
C GLY A 122 -19.80 -1.72 -5.90
N GLU A 123 -20.24 -0.96 -6.88
CA GLU A 123 -19.98 -1.03 -8.32
C GLU A 123 -18.50 -0.86 -8.76
N GLY A 124 -17.52 -1.36 -8.01
CA GLY A 124 -16.11 -1.39 -8.38
C GLY A 124 -15.65 -2.83 -8.59
N GLY A 125 -15.17 -3.17 -9.77
CA GLY A 125 -14.51 -4.45 -10.03
C GLY A 125 -13.25 -4.62 -9.16
N PRO A 126 -12.64 -5.82 -9.15
CA PRO A 126 -11.44 -6.07 -8.35
C PRO A 126 -10.32 -5.11 -8.77
N MET A 127 -9.72 -4.43 -7.79
CA MET A 127 -8.59 -3.53 -8.01
C MET A 127 -7.31 -4.35 -8.21
N THR A 128 -6.40 -3.82 -9.03
CA THR A 128 -5.05 -4.36 -9.19
C THR A 128 -4.05 -3.42 -8.52
N PHE A 129 -3.26 -3.94 -7.60
CA PHE A 129 -2.17 -3.23 -6.94
C PHE A 129 -0.83 -3.74 -7.44
N ILE A 130 0.09 -2.84 -7.73
CA ILE A 130 1.46 -3.16 -8.12
C ILE A 130 2.39 -2.56 -7.06
N PHE A 131 3.14 -3.43 -6.36
CA PHE A 131 4.12 -3.02 -5.37
C PHE A 131 5.53 -3.27 -5.90
N ASP A 132 6.29 -2.21 -6.02
CA ASP A 132 7.72 -2.24 -6.32
C ASP A 132 8.50 -1.73 -5.11
N GLU A 133 9.67 -2.32 -4.85
CA GLU A 133 10.56 -1.97 -3.72
C GLU A 133 9.91 -2.09 -2.32
N VAL A 134 8.76 -2.74 -2.18
CA VAL A 134 8.05 -2.86 -0.90
C VAL A 134 8.88 -3.60 0.16
N ASP A 135 9.79 -4.46 -0.26
CA ASP A 135 10.70 -5.26 0.56
C ASP A 135 12.07 -4.60 0.78
N ALA A 136 12.30 -3.37 0.29
CA ALA A 136 13.55 -2.65 0.48
C ALA A 136 13.84 -2.42 1.97
N GLY A 137 15.01 -2.91 2.44
CA GLY A 137 15.44 -2.83 3.83
C GLY A 137 14.68 -3.74 4.80
N VAL A 138 13.86 -4.66 4.30
CA VAL A 138 13.12 -5.65 5.10
C VAL A 138 13.87 -6.98 5.09
N GLY A 139 13.81 -7.74 6.20
CA GLY A 139 14.41 -9.07 6.29
C GLY A 139 13.87 -9.89 7.47
N GLY A 140 14.23 -11.15 7.52
CA GLY A 140 13.88 -12.05 8.61
C GLY A 140 12.37 -12.15 8.85
N LYS A 141 11.93 -12.03 10.10
CA LYS A 141 10.51 -12.15 10.48
C LYS A 141 9.62 -11.07 9.85
N ALA A 142 10.15 -9.87 9.63
CA ALA A 142 9.41 -8.78 9.02
C ALA A 142 9.11 -9.06 7.54
N ALA A 143 9.98 -9.76 6.81
CA ALA A 143 9.74 -10.18 5.44
C ALA A 143 8.60 -11.22 5.35
N VAL A 144 8.53 -12.16 6.30
CA VAL A 144 7.42 -13.10 6.39
C VAL A 144 6.10 -12.37 6.65
N GLU A 145 6.10 -11.42 7.57
CA GLU A 145 4.91 -10.64 7.89
C GLU A 145 4.46 -9.76 6.72
N LEU A 146 5.42 -9.16 5.99
CA LEU A 146 5.14 -8.43 4.75
C LEU A 146 4.44 -9.33 3.72
N GLY A 147 4.98 -10.53 3.47
CA GLY A 147 4.36 -11.50 2.56
C GLY A 147 2.94 -11.88 2.99
N ARG A 148 2.73 -12.10 4.29
CA ARG A 148 1.41 -12.39 4.86
C ARG A 148 0.42 -11.24 4.65
N ARG A 149 0.85 -9.98 4.80
CA ARG A 149 0.00 -8.80 4.56
C ARG A 149 -0.38 -8.65 3.07
N LEU A 150 0.57 -8.88 2.18
CA LEU A 150 0.31 -8.88 0.74
C LEU A 150 -0.68 -9.98 0.34
N ALA A 151 -0.50 -11.20 0.86
CA ALA A 151 -1.44 -12.29 0.64
C ALA A 151 -2.84 -12.00 1.20
N ARG A 152 -2.94 -11.30 2.35
CA ARG A 152 -4.23 -10.85 2.89
C ARG A 152 -4.93 -9.86 1.96
N LEU A 153 -4.21 -8.89 1.40
CA LEU A 153 -4.75 -7.95 0.41
C LEU A 153 -5.20 -8.67 -0.86
N ALA A 154 -4.47 -9.71 -1.26
CA ALA A 154 -4.76 -10.51 -2.45
C ALA A 154 -6.08 -11.31 -2.37
N ARG A 155 -6.67 -11.46 -1.18
CA ARG A 155 -8.00 -12.11 -1.04
C ARG A 155 -9.14 -11.32 -1.66
N THR A 156 -8.99 -10.01 -1.81
CA THR A 156 -10.05 -9.10 -2.32
C THR A 156 -9.61 -8.31 -3.55
N SER A 157 -8.35 -8.43 -3.96
CA SER A 157 -7.76 -7.63 -5.02
C SER A 157 -6.70 -8.45 -5.77
N GLN A 158 -6.35 -8.06 -6.99
CA GLN A 158 -5.15 -8.59 -7.63
C GLN A 158 -3.93 -7.85 -7.09
N VAL A 159 -2.91 -8.59 -6.63
CA VAL A 159 -1.67 -8.01 -6.10
C VAL A 159 -0.48 -8.52 -6.90
N ILE A 160 0.26 -7.62 -7.51
CA ILE A 160 1.50 -7.91 -8.24
C ILE A 160 2.66 -7.31 -7.44
N VAL A 161 3.66 -8.12 -7.13
CA VAL A 161 4.81 -7.71 -6.30
C VAL A 161 6.10 -8.02 -7.02
N VAL A 162 6.98 -7.03 -7.10
CA VAL A 162 8.38 -7.24 -7.49
C VAL A 162 9.19 -7.43 -6.21
N THR A 163 9.79 -8.60 -6.02
CA THR A 163 10.51 -8.95 -4.78
C THR A 163 11.76 -9.78 -5.06
N HIS A 164 12.77 -9.60 -4.24
CA HIS A 164 13.96 -10.44 -4.19
C HIS A 164 13.97 -11.37 -2.95
N LEU A 165 12.95 -11.29 -2.09
CA LEU A 165 12.87 -12.05 -0.84
C LEU A 165 12.03 -13.32 -1.01
N ALA A 166 12.64 -14.47 -0.76
CA ALA A 166 11.94 -15.76 -0.72
C ALA A 166 10.77 -15.76 0.27
N GLN A 167 10.91 -15.08 1.41
CA GLN A 167 9.89 -14.93 2.44
C GLN A 167 8.64 -14.17 1.96
N VAL A 168 8.77 -13.34 0.96
CA VAL A 168 7.63 -12.65 0.31
C VAL A 168 7.09 -13.51 -0.83
N ALA A 169 7.96 -14.00 -1.70
CA ALA A 169 7.58 -14.81 -2.86
C ALA A 169 6.84 -16.10 -2.48
N SER A 170 7.15 -16.69 -1.33
CA SER A 170 6.50 -17.93 -0.86
C SER A 170 4.98 -17.79 -0.62
N TRP A 171 4.49 -16.57 -0.36
CA TRP A 171 3.07 -16.30 -0.13
C TRP A 171 2.24 -16.12 -1.40
N ALA A 172 2.88 -16.03 -2.57
CA ALA A 172 2.19 -15.78 -3.83
C ALA A 172 1.43 -17.02 -4.33
N ASP A 173 0.29 -16.84 -4.98
CA ASP A 173 -0.45 -17.90 -5.67
C ASP A 173 0.25 -18.32 -6.98
N ALA A 174 0.88 -17.34 -7.67
CA ALA A 174 1.67 -17.55 -8.88
C ALA A 174 3.01 -16.82 -8.77
N GLN A 175 4.08 -17.43 -9.28
CA GLN A 175 5.42 -16.86 -9.26
C GLN A 175 6.02 -16.83 -10.67
N PHE A 176 6.52 -15.66 -11.07
CA PHE A 176 7.22 -15.43 -12.32
C PHE A 176 8.69 -15.10 -12.05
N VAL A 177 9.59 -15.75 -12.77
CA VAL A 177 11.03 -15.50 -12.67
C VAL A 177 11.48 -14.68 -13.88
N VAL A 178 12.14 -13.57 -13.61
CA VAL A 178 12.74 -12.70 -14.63
C VAL A 178 14.22 -12.99 -14.73
N THR A 179 14.66 -13.52 -15.88
CA THR A 179 16.05 -13.85 -16.11
C THR A 179 16.62 -12.95 -17.22
N LYS A 180 17.81 -12.39 -16.97
CA LYS A 180 18.58 -11.63 -17.96
C LYS A 180 19.71 -12.50 -18.45
N GLY A 181 19.72 -12.82 -19.73
CA GLY A 181 20.76 -13.59 -20.40
C GLY A 181 21.50 -12.75 -21.45
N ALA A 182 22.79 -13.07 -21.68
CA ALA A 182 23.48 -12.58 -22.87
C ALA A 182 23.01 -13.41 -24.08
N SER A 183 22.64 -12.79 -25.19
CA SER A 183 22.35 -13.52 -26.41
C SER A 183 23.67 -14.03 -27.02
N ASP A 184 23.74 -15.29 -27.41
CA ASP A 184 24.90 -15.99 -28.01
C ASP A 184 25.33 -15.47 -29.39
N GLY A 185 24.89 -14.34 -29.81
CA GLY A 185 25.17 -13.79 -31.15
C GLY A 185 25.89 -12.45 -31.12
N GLY A 186 27.18 -12.42 -30.79
CA GLY A 186 28.18 -11.42 -31.23
C GLY A 186 27.89 -9.91 -31.16
N GLN A 187 26.71 -9.49 -30.78
CA GLN A 187 26.33 -8.11 -30.48
C GLN A 187 25.66 -8.13 -29.09
N SER A 188 26.02 -7.16 -28.23
CA SER A 188 25.62 -7.02 -26.83
C SER A 188 24.09 -6.80 -26.59
N ALA A 189 23.25 -7.68 -27.10
CA ALA A 189 21.84 -7.66 -26.81
C ALA A 189 21.56 -8.48 -25.54
N VAL A 190 21.11 -7.81 -24.48
CA VAL A 190 20.61 -8.48 -23.26
C VAL A 190 19.19 -8.94 -23.56
N THR A 191 18.97 -10.25 -23.52
CA THR A 191 17.62 -10.82 -23.62
C THR A 191 17.04 -10.99 -22.23
N THR A 192 15.84 -10.47 -22.00
CA THR A 192 15.08 -10.68 -20.76
C THR A 192 13.98 -11.71 -21.05
N THR A 193 13.94 -12.77 -20.26
CA THR A 193 12.87 -13.77 -20.30
C THR A 193 12.07 -13.75 -19.02
N VAL A 194 10.78 -14.03 -19.13
CA VAL A 194 9.86 -14.16 -18.00
C VAL A 194 9.21 -15.53 -18.10
N ALA A 195 9.30 -16.32 -17.04
CA ALA A 195 8.73 -17.65 -16.98
C ALA A 195 7.97 -17.87 -15.67
N GLU A 196 6.79 -18.47 -15.77
CA GLU A 196 6.08 -18.94 -14.59
C GLU A 196 6.75 -20.21 -14.05
N VAL A 197 6.90 -20.29 -12.73
CA VAL A 197 7.44 -21.45 -12.04
C VAL A 197 6.41 -22.04 -11.09
N CYS A 198 6.25 -23.37 -11.13
CA CYS A 198 5.32 -24.09 -10.27
C CYS A 198 5.93 -25.40 -9.76
N GLY A 199 5.32 -26.03 -8.74
CA GLY A 199 5.77 -27.31 -8.19
C GLY A 199 7.24 -27.29 -7.78
N ASP A 200 8.01 -28.29 -8.22
CA ASP A 200 9.43 -28.40 -7.89
C ASP A 200 10.28 -27.25 -8.44
N ALA A 201 9.95 -26.72 -9.63
CA ALA A 201 10.66 -25.56 -10.17
C ALA A 201 10.51 -24.31 -9.28
N ARG A 202 9.35 -24.15 -8.64
CA ARG A 202 9.13 -23.07 -7.67
C ARG A 202 9.96 -23.31 -6.40
N ALA A 203 10.04 -24.54 -5.90
CA ALA A 203 10.87 -24.86 -4.73
C ALA A 203 12.35 -24.60 -5.01
N HIS A 204 12.85 -24.93 -6.20
CA HIS A 204 14.22 -24.60 -6.62
C HIS A 204 14.46 -23.10 -6.67
N GLU A 205 13.54 -22.32 -7.23
CA GLU A 205 13.67 -20.85 -7.26
C GLU A 205 13.64 -20.24 -5.87
N ILE A 206 12.76 -20.68 -4.96
CA ILE A 206 12.75 -20.23 -3.56
C ILE A 206 14.06 -20.61 -2.86
N ALA A 207 14.61 -21.81 -3.09
CA ALA A 207 15.90 -22.20 -2.53
C ALA A 207 17.04 -21.29 -3.03
N ARG A 208 17.05 -20.99 -4.34
CA ARG A 208 17.99 -20.03 -4.95
C ARG A 208 17.88 -18.65 -4.32
N MET A 209 16.67 -18.15 -4.09
CA MET A 209 16.41 -16.86 -3.45
C MET A 209 16.88 -16.84 -1.97
N LEU A 210 16.77 -17.97 -1.25
CA LEU A 210 17.14 -18.07 0.15
C LEU A 210 18.67 -18.06 0.37
N SER A 211 19.40 -18.82 -0.44
CA SER A 211 20.81 -19.13 -0.19
C SER A 211 21.73 -18.92 -1.39
N GLY A 212 21.20 -18.57 -2.55
CA GLY A 212 21.96 -18.53 -3.79
C GLY A 212 22.39 -19.89 -4.31
N SER A 213 21.95 -21.00 -3.67
CA SER A 213 22.31 -22.38 -4.02
C SER A 213 21.08 -23.30 -3.99
N GLU A 214 21.13 -24.37 -4.76
CA GLU A 214 20.10 -25.41 -4.83
C GLU A 214 20.55 -26.69 -4.12
N SER A 215 21.21 -26.56 -2.97
CA SER A 215 21.58 -27.71 -2.14
C SER A 215 20.32 -28.39 -1.57
N GLU A 216 20.41 -29.67 -1.23
CA GLU A 216 19.28 -30.42 -0.68
C GLU A 216 18.73 -29.77 0.60
N ALA A 217 19.59 -29.27 1.49
CA ALA A 217 19.18 -28.53 2.66
C ALA A 217 18.45 -27.22 2.34
N SER A 218 18.84 -26.51 1.26
CA SER A 218 18.15 -25.30 0.80
C SER A 218 16.78 -25.61 0.21
N LEU A 219 16.65 -26.73 -0.50
CA LEU A 219 15.38 -27.20 -1.04
C LEU A 219 14.40 -27.63 0.05
N ASP A 220 14.87 -28.31 1.09
CA ASP A 220 14.03 -28.68 2.23
C ASP A 220 13.52 -27.45 2.96
N HIS A 221 14.36 -26.46 3.19
CA HIS A 221 13.97 -25.18 3.79
C HIS A 221 12.98 -24.41 2.88
N ALA A 222 13.18 -24.43 1.56
CA ALA A 222 12.26 -23.82 0.61
C ALA A 222 10.87 -24.46 0.64
N ARG A 223 10.82 -25.81 0.71
CA ARG A 223 9.55 -26.57 0.82
C ARG A 223 8.84 -26.28 2.15
N GLU A 224 9.58 -26.21 3.26
CA GLU A 224 9.03 -25.84 4.56
C GLU A 224 8.46 -24.42 4.55
N LEU A 225 9.18 -23.45 3.96
CA LEU A 225 8.72 -22.06 3.82
C LEU A 225 7.46 -21.98 2.99
N LEU A 226 7.41 -22.66 1.84
CA LEU A 226 6.20 -22.72 0.98
C LEU A 226 5.01 -23.35 1.71
N ALA A 227 5.22 -24.43 2.46
CA ALA A 227 4.18 -25.12 3.22
C ALA A 227 3.62 -24.25 4.36
N SER A 228 4.45 -23.40 4.97
CA SER A 228 4.06 -22.51 6.07
C SER A 228 3.44 -21.18 5.59
N SER A 229 3.60 -20.84 4.33
CA SER A 229 3.13 -19.58 3.75
C SER A 229 1.71 -19.72 3.18
N SER A 230 0.75 -19.91 4.06
CA SER A 230 -0.69 -19.96 3.72
C SER A 230 -1.51 -19.18 4.73
N LEU A 231 -2.57 -18.52 4.25
CA LEU A 231 -3.55 -17.91 5.13
C LEU A 231 -4.55 -19.00 5.59
N THR A 232 -4.50 -19.36 6.84
CA THR A 232 -5.51 -20.21 7.50
C THR A 232 -6.79 -19.44 7.76
#